data_ed6ec73c4a98c7e00d8d8239ac50a46c
#
_entry.id   ed6ec73c4a98c7e00d8d8239ac50a46c
#
_cell.length_a   1.000
_cell.length_b   1.000
_cell.length_c   1.000
_cell.angle_alpha   90.00
_cell.angle_beta   90.00
_cell.angle_gamma   90.00
#
_symmetry.space_group_name_H-M   'P 1'
#
loop_
_entity.id
_entity.type
_entity.pdbx_description
1 polymer ?
#
loop_
_entity_poly.entity_id
_entity_poly.type
_entity_poly.pdbx_seq_one_letter_code
_entity_poly.pdbx_strand_id
1 'polypeptide(L)'
;MTLQYSAVGIQNESHMATSIDDYWKDLERLQTSIAYSVWNCSLDLPVQLVSVSEGGIGGWCLGGGEEHLRIYNEVVPEIPGKETEFLGEICKQFNIFLIAQMVAKVPDLMPDRIFNVAFIIDPNGELIH
;
A
#
# COMPACT_ATOMS: atom_id res chain seq x y z
N MET A 1 -27.66 14.63 -8.40
CA MET A 1 -26.65 15.37 -7.64
C MET A 1 -25.30 14.82 -8.07
N THR A 2 -24.41 15.64 -8.61
CA THR A 2 -23.08 15.18 -9.04
C THR A 2 -22.16 15.22 -7.81
N LEU A 3 -21.56 14.09 -7.45
CA LEU A 3 -20.55 14.03 -6.41
C LEU A 3 -19.26 14.68 -6.94
N GLN A 4 -18.76 15.69 -6.24
CA GLN A 4 -17.50 16.35 -6.55
C GLN A 4 -16.48 16.03 -5.46
N TYR A 5 -15.29 15.61 -5.84
CA TYR A 5 -14.19 15.28 -4.92
C TYR A 5 -12.83 15.47 -5.60
N SER A 6 -11.80 15.56 -4.81
CA SER A 6 -10.41 15.53 -5.28
C SER A 6 -9.87 14.10 -5.25
N ALA A 7 -9.12 13.74 -6.28
CA ALA A 7 -8.31 12.51 -6.31
C ALA A 7 -6.83 12.89 -6.32
N VAL A 8 -6.02 12.16 -5.55
CA VAL A 8 -4.59 12.43 -5.39
C VAL A 8 -3.78 11.22 -5.83
N GLY A 9 -2.79 11.46 -6.69
CA GLY A 9 -1.75 10.49 -7.02
C GLY A 9 -0.49 10.79 -6.22
N ILE A 10 0.01 9.79 -5.47
CA ILE A 10 1.28 9.88 -4.74
C ILE A 10 2.31 9.06 -5.48
N GLN A 11 3.37 9.71 -5.92
CA GLN A 11 4.53 9.06 -6.50
C GLN A 11 5.67 9.03 -5.48
N ASN A 12 5.88 7.87 -4.86
CA ASN A 12 6.97 7.64 -3.95
C ASN A 12 8.24 7.24 -4.69
N GLU A 13 9.37 7.47 -4.04
CA GLU A 13 10.61 6.84 -4.45
C GLU A 13 10.50 5.33 -4.26
N SER A 14 10.82 4.58 -5.32
CA SER A 14 10.84 3.12 -5.26
C SER A 14 12.24 2.63 -4.91
N HIS A 15 12.34 1.77 -3.92
CA HIS A 15 13.57 1.06 -3.58
C HIS A 15 13.24 -0.40 -3.25
N MET A 16 14.22 -1.27 -3.39
CA MET A 16 14.01 -2.68 -3.12
C MET A 16 14.12 -2.95 -1.61
N ALA A 17 13.03 -3.42 -1.00
CA ALA A 17 13.04 -3.87 0.38
C ALA A 17 13.92 -5.11 0.54
N THR A 18 14.74 -5.11 1.57
CA THR A 18 15.64 -6.23 1.95
C THR A 18 15.24 -6.88 3.26
N SER A 19 14.29 -6.26 3.97
CA SER A 19 13.72 -6.73 5.22
C SER A 19 12.26 -6.28 5.34
N ILE A 20 11.51 -6.89 6.25
CA ILE A 20 10.14 -6.44 6.58
C ILE A 20 10.16 -5.02 7.17
N ASP A 21 11.21 -4.62 7.85
CA ASP A 21 11.35 -3.28 8.41
C ASP A 21 11.40 -2.20 7.30
N ASP A 22 11.89 -2.55 6.11
CA ASP A 22 11.90 -1.62 4.98
C ASP A 22 10.48 -1.35 4.48
N TYR A 23 9.59 -2.35 4.49
CA TYR A 23 8.16 -2.15 4.23
C TYR A 23 7.53 -1.19 5.24
N TRP A 24 7.82 -1.38 6.53
CA TRP A 24 7.27 -0.50 7.57
C TRP A 24 7.75 0.94 7.44
N LYS A 25 9.02 1.17 7.08
CA LYS A 25 9.52 2.53 6.79
C LYS A 25 8.77 3.17 5.60
N ASP A 26 8.46 2.38 4.56
CA ASP A 26 7.69 2.88 3.43
C ASP A 26 6.25 3.22 3.81
N LEU A 27 5.61 2.38 4.62
CA LEU A 27 4.26 2.61 5.13
C LEU A 27 4.19 3.88 5.99
N GLU A 28 5.17 4.12 6.86
CA GLU A 28 5.26 5.35 7.68
C GLU A 28 5.46 6.61 6.81
N ARG A 29 6.32 6.52 5.79
CA ARG A 29 6.50 7.60 4.81
C ARG A 29 5.22 7.86 4.03
N LEU A 30 4.54 6.79 3.62
CA LEU A 30 3.29 6.88 2.88
C LEU A 30 2.20 7.51 3.74
N GLN A 31 2.07 7.14 5.02
CA GLN A 31 1.15 7.78 5.97
C GLN A 31 1.39 9.30 6.02
N THR A 32 2.64 9.73 6.14
CA THR A 32 3.01 11.14 6.15
C THR A 32 2.64 11.83 4.83
N SER A 33 2.90 11.18 3.70
CA SER A 33 2.58 11.70 2.38
C SER A 33 1.08 11.82 2.15
N ILE A 34 0.29 10.84 2.60
CA ILE A 34 -1.18 10.88 2.53
C ILE A 34 -1.71 12.03 3.39
N ALA A 35 -1.28 12.13 4.65
CA ALA A 35 -1.71 13.18 5.55
C ALA A 35 -1.47 14.58 4.97
N TYR A 36 -0.26 14.82 4.44
CA TYR A 36 0.11 16.08 3.82
C TYR A 36 -0.71 16.36 2.55
N SER A 37 -0.88 15.34 1.70
CA SER A 37 -1.62 15.48 0.44
C SER A 37 -3.10 15.72 0.68
N VAL A 38 -3.71 15.01 1.61
CA VAL A 38 -5.12 15.22 1.99
C VAL A 38 -5.32 16.64 2.53
N TRP A 39 -4.42 17.10 3.42
CA TRP A 39 -4.50 18.45 3.96
C TRP A 39 -4.40 19.52 2.85
N ASN A 40 -3.41 19.41 1.95
CA ASN A 40 -3.21 20.41 0.90
C ASN A 40 -4.29 20.38 -0.19
N CYS A 41 -4.74 19.20 -0.59
CA CYS A 41 -5.64 19.06 -1.73
C CYS A 41 -7.13 19.16 -1.36
N SER A 42 -7.46 19.23 -0.05
CA SER A 42 -8.85 19.36 0.42
C SER A 42 -9.31 20.81 0.58
N LEU A 43 -8.56 21.79 0.06
CA LEU A 43 -8.89 23.22 0.22
C LEU A 43 -10.22 23.62 -0.45
N ASP A 44 -10.49 23.05 -1.65
CA ASP A 44 -11.69 23.32 -2.41
C ASP A 44 -12.71 22.18 -2.35
N LEU A 45 -12.24 20.95 -2.51
CA LEU A 45 -13.05 19.73 -2.53
C LEU A 45 -12.41 18.66 -1.63
N PRO A 46 -13.22 17.85 -0.92
CA PRO A 46 -12.66 16.79 -0.09
C PRO A 46 -11.89 15.79 -0.94
N VAL A 47 -10.73 15.38 -0.48
CA VAL A 47 -10.02 14.25 -1.06
C VAL A 47 -10.76 12.97 -0.64
N GLN A 48 -11.18 12.16 -1.62
CA GLN A 48 -11.85 10.88 -1.37
C GLN A 48 -11.11 9.69 -1.96
N LEU A 49 -10.15 9.92 -2.85
CA LEU A 49 -9.37 8.88 -3.49
C LEU A 49 -7.89 9.24 -3.46
N VAL A 50 -7.10 8.31 -2.96
CA VAL A 50 -5.63 8.37 -3.04
C VAL A 50 -5.14 7.15 -3.81
N SER A 51 -4.23 7.37 -4.75
CA SER A 51 -3.55 6.31 -5.49
C SER A 51 -2.06 6.43 -5.28
N VAL A 52 -1.40 5.31 -5.02
CA VAL A 52 0.06 5.21 -4.85
C VAL A 52 0.66 4.55 -6.08
N SER A 53 1.83 5.03 -6.51
CA SER A 53 2.53 4.43 -7.64
C SER A 53 2.95 3.00 -7.38
N GLU A 54 3.04 2.22 -8.45
CA GLU A 54 3.62 0.88 -8.41
C GLU A 54 5.06 0.94 -7.89
N GLY A 55 5.42 -0.01 -7.00
CA GLY A 55 6.70 -0.02 -6.33
C GLY A 55 6.87 0.99 -5.21
N GLY A 56 5.81 1.72 -4.85
CA GLY A 56 5.84 2.72 -3.77
C GLY A 56 5.86 2.13 -2.35
N ILE A 57 5.60 0.83 -2.19
CA ILE A 57 5.66 0.09 -0.93
C ILE A 57 6.53 -1.15 -1.15
N GLY A 58 7.69 -1.21 -0.48
CA GLY A 58 8.62 -2.33 -0.57
C GLY A 58 9.35 -2.49 -1.91
N GLY A 59 9.05 -1.64 -2.88
CA GLY A 59 9.66 -1.68 -4.20
C GLY A 59 9.46 -3.01 -4.93
N TRP A 60 10.51 -3.44 -5.61
CA TRP A 60 10.53 -4.68 -6.41
C TRP A 60 11.36 -5.75 -5.71
N CYS A 61 10.84 -6.27 -4.60
CA CYS A 61 11.47 -7.32 -3.82
C CYS A 61 11.41 -8.67 -4.58
N LEU A 62 12.27 -8.83 -5.56
CA LEU A 62 12.31 -10.00 -6.44
C LEU A 62 13.62 -10.77 -6.21
N GLY A 63 13.48 -12.01 -5.80
CA GLY A 63 14.60 -12.94 -5.68
C GLY A 63 14.42 -14.16 -6.59
N GLY A 64 15.50 -14.78 -7.00
CA GLY A 64 15.50 -16.03 -7.75
C GLY A 64 16.23 -17.14 -6.98
N GLY A 65 15.88 -18.42 -7.26
CA GLY A 65 16.53 -19.56 -6.63
C GLY A 65 16.40 -19.61 -5.11
N GLU A 66 17.50 -19.81 -4.41
CA GLU A 66 17.53 -19.88 -2.93
C GLU A 66 17.14 -18.53 -2.28
N GLU A 67 17.48 -17.42 -2.90
CA GLU A 67 17.13 -16.08 -2.45
C GLU A 67 15.61 -15.86 -2.45
N HIS A 68 14.88 -16.48 -3.38
CA HIS A 68 13.42 -16.41 -3.40
C HIS A 68 12.78 -16.93 -2.10
N LEU A 69 13.24 -18.04 -1.58
CA LEU A 69 12.72 -18.59 -0.32
C LEU A 69 13.00 -17.69 0.88
N ARG A 70 14.19 -17.09 0.92
CA ARG A 70 14.52 -16.12 1.96
C ARG A 70 13.60 -14.90 1.89
N ILE A 71 13.45 -14.31 0.71
CA ILE A 71 12.59 -13.16 0.48
C ILE A 71 11.13 -13.50 0.84
N TYR A 72 10.63 -14.66 0.41
CA TYR A 72 9.28 -15.12 0.74
C TYR A 72 9.05 -15.21 2.25
N ASN A 73 9.98 -15.81 2.98
CA ASN A 73 9.79 -16.07 4.41
C ASN A 73 10.05 -14.86 5.30
N GLU A 74 11.04 -14.01 4.95
CA GLU A 74 11.61 -13.02 5.86
C GLU A 74 11.31 -11.58 5.45
N VAL A 75 10.99 -11.32 4.19
CA VAL A 75 10.91 -9.95 3.67
C VAL A 75 9.49 -9.56 3.27
N VAL A 76 8.84 -10.35 2.41
CA VAL A 76 7.53 -9.93 1.86
C VAL A 76 6.40 -10.11 2.87
N PRO A 77 5.49 -9.12 2.98
CA PRO A 77 4.30 -9.21 3.81
C PRO A 77 3.28 -10.19 3.21
N GLU A 78 2.29 -10.50 4.01
CA GLU A 78 1.12 -11.28 3.62
C GLU A 78 -0.08 -10.36 3.35
N ILE A 79 -0.88 -10.66 2.34
CA ILE A 79 -2.15 -9.96 2.06
C ILE A 79 -3.31 -10.97 2.15
N PRO A 80 -4.34 -10.67 2.96
CA PRO A 80 -4.42 -9.58 3.95
C PRO A 80 -3.47 -9.79 5.12
N GLY A 81 -3.02 -8.71 5.75
CA GLY A 81 -2.09 -8.77 6.88
C GLY A 81 -1.90 -7.42 7.57
N LYS A 82 -0.93 -7.35 8.48
CA LYS A 82 -0.68 -6.17 9.34
C LYS A 82 -0.44 -4.89 8.54
N GLU A 83 0.19 -5.00 7.38
CA GLU A 83 0.50 -3.89 6.48
C GLU A 83 -0.78 -3.33 5.87
N THR A 84 -1.70 -4.18 5.42
CA THR A 84 -3.01 -3.75 4.91
C THR A 84 -3.93 -3.25 6.04
N GLU A 85 -3.85 -3.80 7.25
CA GLU A 85 -4.55 -3.29 8.42
C GLU A 85 -4.08 -1.87 8.78
N PHE A 86 -2.76 -1.63 8.79
CA PHE A 86 -2.19 -0.30 9.02
C PHE A 86 -2.68 0.71 7.99
N LEU A 87 -2.69 0.35 6.71
CA LEU A 87 -3.24 1.19 5.64
C LEU A 87 -4.75 1.41 5.81
N GLY A 88 -5.46 0.42 6.30
CA GLY A 88 -6.89 0.53 6.65
C GLY A 88 -7.15 1.59 7.71
N GLU A 89 -6.34 1.67 8.75
CA GLU A 89 -6.47 2.72 9.77
C GLU A 89 -6.23 4.13 9.19
N ILE A 90 -5.31 4.26 8.23
CA ILE A 90 -5.10 5.52 7.50
C ILE A 90 -6.35 5.88 6.67
N CYS A 91 -6.94 4.91 5.98
CA CYS A 91 -8.16 5.13 5.19
C CYS A 91 -9.33 5.60 6.06
N LYS A 92 -9.51 4.99 7.24
CA LYS A 92 -10.51 5.43 8.24
C LYS A 92 -10.24 6.85 8.73
N GLN A 93 -9.00 7.13 9.11
CA GLN A 93 -8.60 8.42 9.67
C GLN A 93 -8.91 9.58 8.73
N PHE A 94 -8.67 9.39 7.43
CA PHE A 94 -8.84 10.43 6.41
C PHE A 94 -10.13 10.30 5.60
N ASN A 95 -10.93 9.26 5.84
CA ASN A 95 -12.17 8.97 5.10
C ASN A 95 -11.93 8.89 3.58
N ILE A 96 -10.94 8.10 3.16
CA ILE A 96 -10.49 7.97 1.78
C ILE A 96 -10.53 6.52 1.30
N PHE A 97 -10.70 6.34 -0.01
CA PHE A 97 -10.30 5.12 -0.70
C PHE A 97 -8.80 5.19 -1.00
N LEU A 98 -8.10 4.07 -0.82
CA LEU A 98 -6.70 3.91 -1.18
C LEU A 98 -6.56 2.84 -2.25
N ILE A 99 -5.93 3.19 -3.37
CA ILE A 99 -5.44 2.25 -4.37
C ILE A 99 -3.93 2.16 -4.20
N ALA A 100 -3.41 0.98 -3.93
CA ALA A 100 -1.98 0.77 -3.76
C ALA A 100 -1.53 -0.56 -4.36
N GLN A 101 -0.23 -0.75 -4.39
CA GLN A 101 0.43 -1.97 -4.86
C GLN A 101 1.59 -2.30 -3.93
N MET A 102 1.79 -3.58 -3.67
CA MET A 102 3.01 -4.10 -3.07
C MET A 102 3.35 -5.49 -3.58
N VAL A 103 4.59 -5.87 -3.47
CA VAL A 103 5.01 -7.26 -3.64
C VAL A 103 4.70 -8.01 -2.35
N ALA A 104 3.90 -9.06 -2.44
CA ALA A 104 3.38 -9.76 -1.27
C ALA A 104 3.16 -11.25 -1.53
N LYS A 105 2.94 -11.99 -0.47
CA LYS A 105 2.46 -13.37 -0.52
C LYS A 105 0.97 -13.43 -0.24
N VAL A 106 0.29 -14.35 -0.95
CA VAL A 106 -1.13 -14.64 -0.77
C VAL A 106 -1.26 -16.16 -0.61
N PRO A 107 -1.01 -16.70 0.59
CA PRO A 107 -0.87 -18.14 0.82
C PRO A 107 -2.10 -18.95 0.43
N ASP A 108 -3.31 -18.38 0.62
CA ASP A 108 -4.58 -19.01 0.26
C ASP A 108 -4.74 -19.18 -1.26
N LEU A 109 -4.12 -18.30 -2.05
CA LEU A 109 -4.14 -18.40 -3.50
C LEU A 109 -3.09 -19.41 -3.99
N MET A 110 -1.86 -19.25 -3.55
CA MET A 110 -0.75 -20.15 -3.92
C MET A 110 0.38 -20.04 -2.88
N PRO A 111 0.63 -21.09 -2.11
CA PRO A 111 1.75 -21.12 -1.16
C PRO A 111 3.09 -21.03 -1.90
N ASP A 112 4.09 -20.53 -1.20
CA ASP A 112 5.47 -20.39 -1.66
C ASP A 112 5.65 -19.52 -2.92
N ARG A 113 4.69 -18.60 -3.18
CA ARG A 113 4.76 -17.67 -4.31
C ARG A 113 4.67 -16.22 -3.84
N ILE A 114 5.44 -15.40 -4.55
CA ILE A 114 5.43 -13.93 -4.41
C ILE A 114 4.63 -13.37 -5.58
N PHE A 115 3.74 -12.44 -5.29
CA PHE A 115 2.88 -11.78 -6.25
C PHE A 115 3.14 -10.28 -6.25
N ASN A 116 2.96 -9.66 -7.40
CA ASN A 116 2.74 -8.23 -7.50
C ASN A 116 1.24 -7.98 -7.35
N VAL A 117 0.82 -7.42 -6.22
CA VAL A 117 -0.59 -7.30 -5.84
C VAL A 117 -1.00 -5.83 -5.84
N ALA A 118 -1.94 -5.48 -6.71
CA ALA A 118 -2.68 -4.22 -6.59
C ALA A 118 -3.93 -4.46 -5.74
N PHE A 119 -4.25 -3.53 -4.86
CA PHE A 119 -5.38 -3.67 -3.95
C PHE A 119 -6.08 -2.34 -3.68
N ILE A 120 -7.31 -2.42 -3.18
CA ILE A 120 -8.13 -1.28 -2.82
C ILE A 120 -8.61 -1.45 -1.37
N ILE A 121 -8.43 -0.38 -0.59
CA ILE A 121 -8.97 -0.27 0.77
C ILE A 121 -10.00 0.86 0.78
N ASP A 122 -11.15 0.61 1.41
CA ASP A 122 -12.25 1.54 1.51
C ASP A 122 -12.11 2.49 2.72
N PRO A 123 -12.99 3.53 2.86
CA PRO A 123 -12.97 4.44 4.02
C PRO A 123 -13.30 3.79 5.36
N ASN A 124 -13.84 2.56 5.39
CA ASN A 124 -14.03 1.79 6.61
C ASN A 124 -12.77 1.01 7.00
N GLY A 125 -11.72 1.09 6.18
CA GLY A 125 -10.47 0.37 6.36
C GLY A 125 -10.53 -1.08 5.91
N GLU A 126 -11.54 -1.46 5.12
CA GLU A 126 -11.70 -2.81 4.62
C GLU A 126 -10.97 -2.99 3.28
N LEU A 127 -10.24 -4.08 3.17
CA LEU A 127 -9.64 -4.52 1.91
C LEU A 127 -10.77 -5.09 1.02
N ILE A 128 -11.16 -4.33 0.00
CA ILE A 128 -12.33 -4.66 -0.83
C ILE A 128 -11.95 -5.23 -2.21
N HIS A 129 -10.68 -5.14 -2.60
CA HIS A 129 -10.17 -5.73 -3.85
C HIS A 129 -8.69 -6.00 -3.75
#